data_594dc4756115ae6501eb74eab8b27c19
#
_entry.id   594dc4756115ae6501eb74eab8b27c19
#
_cell.length_a   1.000
_cell.length_b   1.000
_cell.length_c   1.000
_cell.angle_alpha   90.00
_cell.angle_beta   90.00
_cell.angle_gamma   90.00
#
_symmetry.space_group_name_H-M   'P 1'
#
loop_
_entity.id
_entity.type
_entity.pdbx_description
1 polymer ?
#
loop_
_entity_poly.entity_id
_entity_poly.type
_entity_poly.pdbx_seq_one_letter_code
_entity_poly.pdbx_strand_id
1 'polypeptide(L)'
;MTPSSKWSDYTQTSVAMGHEIAVTPLQMVQAFCAFARDGTVPQLKMSLHESDDPMIVRKAISSETTKLTRTILGKVMTDGTGRKAQSKLYHLFGKSGTAQLPKQDSRGYFEDRYISSFIAGAPLNSPELVVLCVIDDPDRKIAHYGGTIAGPVVRNVMDDALKYLGVHPTKEVVAQVSTP
;
A
#
# COMPACT_ATOMS: atom_id res chain seq x y z
N MET A 1 3.12 8.72 17.44
CA MET A 1 4.08 9.64 16.76
C MET A 1 4.65 10.59 17.80
N THR A 2 5.95 10.76 17.84
CA THR A 2 6.61 11.71 18.74
C THR A 2 6.16 13.15 18.42
N PRO A 3 5.72 13.95 19.41
CA PRO A 3 5.35 15.35 19.17
C PRO A 3 6.50 16.14 18.52
N SER A 4 6.20 17.03 17.58
CA SER A 4 7.21 17.80 16.85
C SER A 4 8.15 18.61 17.75
N SER A 5 7.66 19.03 18.94
CA SER A 5 8.47 19.70 19.96
C SER A 5 9.58 18.84 20.58
N LYS A 6 9.54 17.52 20.35
CA LYS A 6 10.54 16.56 20.82
C LYS A 6 11.37 15.96 19.68
N TRP A 7 11.26 16.51 18.46
CA TRP A 7 12.04 16.04 17.34
C TRP A 7 13.50 16.43 17.47
N SER A 8 14.38 15.50 17.12
CA SER A 8 15.80 15.74 16.92
C SER A 8 16.07 16.10 15.46
N ASP A 9 17.29 16.51 15.15
CA ASP A 9 17.73 16.81 13.77
C ASP A 9 17.58 15.61 12.82
N TYR A 10 17.53 14.38 13.36
CA TYR A 10 17.37 13.15 12.60
C TYR A 10 15.92 12.69 12.46
N THR A 11 15.00 13.18 13.29
CA THR A 11 13.62 12.67 13.36
C THR A 11 12.88 12.86 12.02
N GLN A 12 13.05 14.00 11.36
CA GLN A 12 12.40 14.25 10.06
C GLN A 12 12.84 13.22 9.00
N THR A 13 14.13 12.94 8.91
CA THR A 13 14.67 11.95 7.98
C THR A 13 14.22 10.54 8.35
N SER A 14 14.23 10.21 9.63
CA SER A 14 13.82 8.93 10.19
C SER A 14 12.34 8.64 9.88
N VAL A 15 11.46 9.60 10.14
CA VAL A 15 10.02 9.49 9.84
C VAL A 15 9.76 9.38 8.33
N ALA A 16 10.52 10.12 7.51
CA ALA A 16 10.39 10.03 6.05
C ALA A 16 10.75 8.64 5.49
N MET A 17 11.62 7.91 6.17
CA MET A 17 11.96 6.51 5.85
C MET A 17 11.00 5.49 6.48
N GLY A 18 10.02 5.93 7.28
CA GLY A 18 9.05 5.07 7.95
C GLY A 18 9.47 4.56 9.33
N HIS A 19 10.53 5.14 9.93
CA HIS A 19 10.91 4.89 11.33
C HIS A 19 10.24 5.88 12.28
N GLU A 20 10.28 5.60 13.58
CA GLU A 20 9.71 6.45 14.65
C GLU A 20 8.21 6.74 14.53
N ILE A 21 7.51 6.04 13.64
CA ILE A 21 6.07 6.15 13.45
C ILE A 21 5.44 4.75 13.54
N ALA A 22 4.46 4.61 14.42
CA ALA A 22 3.64 3.42 14.51
C ALA A 22 2.21 3.77 14.09
N VAL A 23 1.67 3.02 13.17
CA VAL A 23 0.31 3.18 12.65
C VAL A 23 -0.36 1.81 12.56
N THR A 24 -1.68 1.79 12.75
CA THR A 24 -2.45 0.58 12.50
C THR A 24 -2.57 0.31 10.99
N PRO A 25 -2.78 -0.95 10.55
CA PRO A 25 -3.08 -1.25 9.15
C PRO A 25 -4.23 -0.40 8.59
N LEU A 26 -5.26 -0.17 9.41
CA LEU A 26 -6.42 0.63 9.01
C LEU A 26 -6.04 2.10 8.74
N GLN A 27 -5.22 2.71 9.60
CA GLN A 27 -4.71 4.07 9.39
C GLN A 27 -3.85 4.16 8.13
N MET A 28 -3.06 3.12 7.83
CA MET A 28 -2.24 3.06 6.62
C MET A 28 -3.10 2.99 5.36
N VAL A 29 -4.13 2.15 5.33
CA VAL A 29 -5.09 2.10 4.21
C VAL A 29 -5.79 3.43 4.05
N GLN A 30 -6.28 4.02 5.16
CA GLN A 30 -6.95 5.33 5.14
C GLN A 30 -6.05 6.43 4.54
N ALA A 31 -4.80 6.50 4.98
CA ALA A 31 -3.84 7.47 4.46
C ALA A 31 -3.53 7.22 2.96
N PHE A 32 -3.38 5.96 2.56
CA PHE A 32 -3.10 5.61 1.16
C PHE A 32 -4.27 5.91 0.23
N CYS A 33 -5.51 5.90 0.73
CA CYS A 33 -6.69 6.31 -0.02
C CYS A 33 -6.59 7.76 -0.55
N ALA A 34 -5.78 8.62 0.06
CA ALA A 34 -5.52 9.96 -0.50
C ALA A 34 -4.93 9.89 -1.92
N PHE A 35 -4.09 8.87 -2.20
CA PHE A 35 -3.53 8.64 -3.55
C PHE A 35 -4.52 7.98 -4.50
N ALA A 36 -5.46 7.20 -4.00
CA ALA A 36 -6.54 6.60 -4.79
C ALA A 36 -7.63 7.61 -5.15
N ARG A 37 -7.73 8.70 -4.42
CA ARG A 37 -8.69 9.80 -4.62
C ARG A 37 -7.97 11.01 -5.23
N ASP A 38 -8.47 12.17 -4.96
CA ASP A 38 -7.92 13.46 -5.43
C ASP A 38 -7.01 14.15 -4.38
N GLY A 39 -6.50 13.41 -3.43
CA GLY A 39 -5.73 13.89 -2.28
C GLY A 39 -6.56 14.06 -1.01
N THR A 40 -7.80 13.60 -1.02
CA THR A 40 -8.68 13.61 0.15
C THR A 40 -8.57 12.29 0.93
N VAL A 41 -8.54 12.40 2.25
CA VAL A 41 -8.55 11.25 3.17
C VAL A 41 -10.00 10.99 3.59
N PRO A 42 -10.58 9.83 3.25
CA PRO A 42 -11.96 9.50 3.62
C PRO A 42 -12.07 9.14 5.09
N GLN A 43 -13.26 9.31 5.65
CA GLN A 43 -13.64 8.61 6.86
C GLN A 43 -13.91 7.13 6.51
N LEU A 44 -13.36 6.23 7.31
CA LEU A 44 -13.60 4.80 7.15
C LEU A 44 -14.91 4.42 7.85
N LYS A 45 -15.72 3.61 7.18
CA LYS A 45 -16.91 2.99 7.73
C LYS A 45 -16.60 1.52 7.99
N MET A 46 -16.89 1.06 9.21
CA MET A 46 -16.66 -0.33 9.63
C MET A 46 -17.96 -1.12 9.77
N SER A 47 -19.11 -0.43 9.65
CA SER A 47 -20.44 -1.01 9.79
C SER A 47 -21.35 -0.51 8.68
N LEU A 48 -22.26 -1.38 8.22
CA LEU A 48 -23.32 -1.02 7.26
C LEU A 48 -24.40 -0.09 7.86
N HIS A 49 -24.44 0.08 9.18
CA HIS A 49 -25.38 0.98 9.86
C HIS A 49 -24.91 2.44 9.95
N GLU A 50 -23.68 2.73 9.49
CA GLU A 50 -23.21 4.11 9.39
C GLU A 50 -23.84 4.79 8.17
N SER A 51 -24.11 6.11 8.26
CA SER A 51 -24.73 6.89 7.17
C SER A 51 -24.02 6.70 5.83
N ASP A 52 -24.77 6.71 4.73
CA ASP A 52 -24.23 6.39 3.39
C ASP A 52 -23.29 7.45 2.78
N ASP A 53 -23.26 8.64 3.36
CA ASP A 53 -22.35 9.69 2.89
C ASP A 53 -20.91 9.43 3.32
N PRO A 54 -19.97 9.22 2.38
CA PRO A 54 -18.56 9.15 2.73
C PRO A 54 -18.07 10.52 3.18
N MET A 55 -17.95 10.73 4.48
CA MET A 55 -17.46 11.98 5.01
C MET A 55 -15.99 12.14 4.66
N ILE A 56 -15.67 13.20 3.88
CA ILE A 56 -14.28 13.57 3.58
C ILE A 56 -13.71 14.22 4.82
N VAL A 57 -12.74 13.57 5.47
CA VAL A 57 -12.15 14.09 6.71
C VAL A 57 -11.34 15.35 6.43
N ARG A 58 -10.51 15.34 5.39
CA ARG A 58 -9.73 16.52 4.97
C ARG A 58 -9.05 16.30 3.62
N LYS A 59 -8.73 17.39 2.93
CA LYS A 59 -7.77 17.42 1.82
C LYS A 59 -6.36 17.40 2.42
N ALA A 60 -5.62 16.30 2.24
CA ALA A 60 -4.28 16.13 2.82
C ALA A 60 -3.17 16.61 1.87
N ILE A 61 -3.37 16.41 0.55
CA ILE A 61 -2.42 16.78 -0.50
C ILE A 61 -3.18 17.34 -1.71
N SER A 62 -2.49 18.09 -2.57
CA SER A 62 -3.10 18.63 -3.78
C SER A 62 -3.42 17.51 -4.78
N SER A 63 -4.41 17.75 -5.65
CA SER A 63 -4.76 16.79 -6.71
C SER A 63 -3.62 16.58 -7.70
N GLU A 64 -2.83 17.62 -7.95
CA GLU A 64 -1.64 17.55 -8.81
C GLU A 64 -0.56 16.65 -8.19
N THR A 65 -0.21 16.89 -6.92
CA THR A 65 0.74 16.04 -6.17
C THR A 65 0.26 14.60 -6.12
N THR A 66 -1.06 14.39 -5.94
CA THR A 66 -1.66 13.06 -5.94
C THR A 66 -1.45 12.34 -7.27
N LYS A 67 -1.73 12.98 -8.39
CA LYS A 67 -1.54 12.41 -9.74
C LYS A 67 -0.09 12.06 -9.99
N LEU A 68 0.82 12.99 -9.66
CA LEU A 68 2.27 12.76 -9.81
C LEU A 68 2.74 11.57 -8.95
N THR A 69 2.37 11.54 -7.67
CA THR A 69 2.73 10.47 -6.74
C THR A 69 2.17 9.12 -7.21
N ARG A 70 0.92 9.08 -7.67
CA ARG A 70 0.31 7.86 -8.21
C ARG A 70 1.05 7.34 -9.44
N THR A 71 1.49 8.23 -10.33
CA THR A 71 2.32 7.86 -11.49
C THR A 71 3.65 7.26 -11.05
N ILE A 72 4.31 7.85 -10.05
CA ILE A 72 5.56 7.32 -9.47
C ILE A 72 5.33 5.95 -8.83
N LEU A 73 4.25 5.80 -8.05
CA LEU A 73 3.87 4.52 -7.44
C LEU A 73 3.51 3.44 -8.49
N GLY A 74 3.01 3.84 -9.66
CA GLY A 74 2.84 2.96 -10.81
C GLY A 74 4.18 2.44 -11.34
N LYS A 75 5.21 3.29 -11.42
CA LYS A 75 6.57 2.87 -11.82
C LYS A 75 7.22 1.92 -10.80
N VAL A 76 6.89 2.01 -9.52
CA VAL A 76 7.35 1.03 -8.52
C VAL A 76 6.90 -0.38 -8.90
N MET A 77 5.73 -0.51 -9.54
CA MET A 77 5.20 -1.81 -9.98
C MET A 77 5.93 -2.38 -11.20
N THR A 78 6.45 -1.53 -12.09
CA THR A 78 7.14 -1.96 -13.32
C THR A 78 8.65 -2.08 -13.12
N ASP A 79 9.26 -1.08 -12.51
CA ASP A 79 10.71 -0.91 -12.48
C ASP A 79 11.31 -1.07 -11.07
N GLY A 80 10.44 -1.09 -10.04
CA GLY A 80 10.84 -1.09 -8.63
C GLY A 80 10.60 -2.41 -7.89
N THR A 81 10.43 -2.28 -6.58
CA THR A 81 10.25 -3.40 -5.64
C THR A 81 8.88 -4.08 -5.75
N GLY A 82 7.95 -3.50 -6.53
CA GLY A 82 6.61 -4.03 -6.75
C GLY A 82 6.46 -5.02 -7.90
N ARG A 83 7.54 -5.36 -8.62
CA ARG A 83 7.46 -6.20 -9.83
C ARG A 83 6.75 -7.55 -9.61
N LYS A 84 6.92 -8.19 -8.45
CA LYS A 84 6.25 -9.44 -8.11
C LYS A 84 4.76 -9.28 -7.78
N ALA A 85 4.32 -8.05 -7.54
CA ALA A 85 2.93 -7.69 -7.29
C ALA A 85 2.21 -7.20 -8.56
N GLN A 86 2.82 -7.27 -9.73
CA GLN A 86 2.17 -6.87 -10.99
C GLN A 86 0.99 -7.79 -11.31
N SER A 87 -0.15 -7.19 -11.62
CA SER A 87 -1.30 -7.89 -12.23
C SER A 87 -1.09 -8.05 -13.73
N LYS A 88 -1.63 -9.13 -14.29
CA LYS A 88 -1.78 -9.31 -15.74
C LYS A 88 -3.00 -8.58 -16.29
N LEU A 89 -3.93 -8.18 -15.43
CA LEU A 89 -5.23 -7.61 -15.81
C LEU A 89 -5.28 -6.09 -15.61
N TYR A 90 -4.65 -5.59 -14.54
CA TYR A 90 -4.79 -4.21 -14.13
C TYR A 90 -3.44 -3.50 -13.99
N HIS A 91 -3.43 -2.19 -14.31
CA HIS A 91 -2.32 -1.32 -13.92
C HIS A 91 -2.51 -0.93 -12.45
N LEU A 92 -1.58 -1.34 -11.62
CA LEU A 92 -1.56 -1.03 -10.20
C LEU A 92 -0.59 0.10 -9.89
N PHE A 93 -0.80 0.77 -8.76
CA PHE A 93 0.17 1.65 -8.12
C PHE A 93 0.34 1.19 -6.67
N GLY A 94 1.56 1.16 -6.16
CA GLY A 94 1.77 0.59 -4.83
C GLY A 94 3.18 0.78 -4.28
N LYS A 95 3.36 0.35 -3.02
CA LYS A 95 4.61 0.45 -2.29
C LYS A 95 4.82 -0.73 -1.36
N SER A 96 6.03 -1.25 -1.35
CA SER A 96 6.49 -2.24 -0.38
C SER A 96 6.98 -1.55 0.91
N GLY A 97 6.81 -2.22 2.03
CA GLY A 97 7.43 -1.90 3.31
C GLY A 97 8.15 -3.12 3.87
N THR A 98 9.30 -2.89 4.51
CA THR A 98 10.03 -3.92 5.26
C THR A 98 10.68 -3.21 6.43
N ALA A 99 10.10 -3.36 7.61
CA ALA A 99 10.57 -2.72 8.82
C ALA A 99 11.09 -3.78 9.79
N GLN A 100 12.21 -3.52 10.45
CA GLN A 100 12.69 -4.37 11.53
C GLN A 100 11.77 -4.28 12.75
N LEU A 101 11.54 -5.41 13.41
CA LEU A 101 10.78 -5.43 14.66
C LEU A 101 11.56 -4.76 15.79
N PRO A 102 10.93 -3.85 16.56
CA PRO A 102 11.56 -3.27 17.74
C PRO A 102 11.70 -4.33 18.84
N LYS A 103 12.80 -4.27 19.58
CA LYS A 103 12.98 -5.08 20.79
C LYS A 103 12.05 -4.57 21.89
N GLN A 104 11.40 -5.50 22.62
CA GLN A 104 10.45 -5.13 23.65
C GLN A 104 11.16 -4.77 24.98
N ASP A 105 12.23 -5.48 25.32
CA ASP A 105 12.91 -5.38 26.60
C ASP A 105 14.22 -4.58 26.56
N SER A 106 14.58 -4.01 25.40
CA SER A 106 15.80 -3.23 25.22
C SER A 106 15.65 -2.19 24.11
N ARG A 107 16.56 -1.23 24.06
CA ARG A 107 16.58 -0.27 22.92
C ARG A 107 17.03 -0.96 21.64
N GLY A 108 16.49 -0.49 20.49
CA GLY A 108 16.86 -0.93 19.13
C GLY A 108 15.91 -1.95 18.52
N TYR A 109 16.37 -2.56 17.45
CA TYR A 109 15.59 -3.45 16.59
C TYR A 109 16.24 -4.84 16.56
N PHE A 110 15.43 -5.87 16.26
CA PHE A 110 15.97 -7.19 15.93
C PHE A 110 16.66 -7.14 14.57
N GLU A 111 17.82 -7.78 14.45
CA GLU A 111 18.56 -7.80 13.17
C GLU A 111 17.93 -8.72 12.13
N ASP A 112 17.11 -9.66 12.58
CA ASP A 112 16.63 -10.78 11.81
C ASP A 112 15.10 -10.97 11.81
N ARG A 113 14.34 -10.07 12.45
CA ARG A 113 12.88 -10.10 12.50
C ARG A 113 12.28 -8.86 11.86
N TYR A 114 11.25 -9.07 11.05
CA TYR A 114 10.69 -8.01 10.21
C TYR A 114 9.16 -8.00 10.24
N ILE A 115 8.58 -6.83 10.00
CA ILE A 115 7.22 -6.66 9.52
C ILE A 115 7.32 -6.33 8.03
N SER A 116 6.75 -7.18 7.20
CA SER A 116 6.78 -7.03 5.75
C SER A 116 5.40 -6.68 5.25
N SER A 117 5.31 -5.64 4.44
CA SER A 117 4.02 -5.16 3.95
C SER A 117 4.05 -4.78 2.48
N PHE A 118 2.89 -4.80 1.86
CA PHE A 118 2.66 -4.24 0.54
C PHE A 118 1.27 -3.62 0.49
N ILE A 119 1.21 -2.38 0.02
CA ILE A 119 -0.04 -1.68 -0.22
C ILE A 119 -0.14 -1.30 -1.68
N ALA A 120 -1.30 -1.49 -2.28
CA ALA A 120 -1.55 -1.06 -3.65
C ALA A 120 -2.99 -0.61 -3.85
N GLY A 121 -3.17 0.25 -4.84
CA GLY A 121 -4.47 0.63 -5.38
C GLY A 121 -4.56 0.28 -6.87
N ALA A 122 -5.75 0.07 -7.34
CA ALA A 122 -6.04 -0.20 -8.76
C ALA A 122 -7.50 0.15 -9.11
N PRO A 123 -7.78 0.39 -10.40
CA PRO A 123 -6.83 0.66 -11.49
C PRO A 123 -6.04 1.96 -11.31
N LEU A 124 -4.88 2.09 -11.97
CA LEU A 124 -3.99 3.26 -11.84
C LEU A 124 -4.67 4.60 -12.14
N ASN A 125 -5.48 4.66 -13.22
CA ASN A 125 -6.08 5.91 -13.69
C ASN A 125 -7.41 6.23 -12.99
N SER A 126 -8.19 5.21 -12.65
CA SER A 126 -9.48 5.33 -11.95
C SER A 126 -9.52 4.32 -10.80
N PRO A 127 -8.91 4.62 -9.66
CA PRO A 127 -8.82 3.68 -8.55
C PRO A 127 -10.19 3.36 -7.94
N GLU A 128 -10.47 2.08 -7.80
CA GLU A 128 -11.71 1.55 -7.19
C GLU A 128 -11.42 0.81 -5.87
N LEU A 129 -10.20 0.30 -5.72
CA LEU A 129 -9.84 -0.53 -4.57
C LEU A 129 -8.44 -0.23 -4.07
N VAL A 130 -8.26 -0.28 -2.76
CA VAL A 130 -6.96 -0.29 -2.07
C VAL A 130 -6.86 -1.56 -1.24
N VAL A 131 -5.74 -2.28 -1.37
CA VAL A 131 -5.46 -3.51 -0.62
C VAL A 131 -4.12 -3.37 0.08
N LEU A 132 -4.09 -3.74 1.35
CA LEU A 132 -2.89 -3.84 2.17
C LEU A 132 -2.73 -5.28 2.67
N CYS A 133 -1.55 -5.84 2.52
CA CYS A 133 -1.14 -7.07 3.19
C CYS A 133 0.03 -6.76 4.14
N VAL A 134 -0.08 -7.22 5.36
CA VAL A 134 0.97 -7.13 6.38
C VAL A 134 1.28 -8.56 6.86
N ILE A 135 2.55 -8.92 6.85
CA ILE A 135 3.04 -10.21 7.32
C ILE A 135 4.01 -9.92 8.47
N ASP A 136 3.64 -10.37 9.65
CA ASP A 136 4.45 -10.22 10.85
C ASP A 136 5.43 -11.40 10.96
N ASP A 137 6.70 -11.08 11.17
CA ASP A 137 7.80 -11.99 11.39
C ASP A 137 7.87 -13.18 10.38
N PRO A 138 7.97 -12.87 9.07
CA PRO A 138 8.03 -13.91 8.04
C PRO A 138 9.29 -14.78 8.16
N ASP A 139 9.18 -16.05 7.76
CA ASP A 139 10.34 -16.95 7.70
C ASP A 139 11.40 -16.43 6.70
N ARG A 140 12.52 -15.94 7.23
CA ARG A 140 13.64 -15.44 6.43
C ARG A 140 14.25 -16.44 5.47
N LYS A 141 14.14 -17.74 5.76
CA LYS A 141 14.62 -18.80 4.86
C LYS A 141 13.85 -18.82 3.55
N ILE A 142 12.61 -18.32 3.57
CA ILE A 142 11.76 -18.18 2.38
C ILE A 142 11.97 -16.82 1.74
N ALA A 143 11.63 -15.74 2.44
CA ALA A 143 11.85 -14.35 2.07
C ALA A 143 11.33 -13.42 3.17
N HIS A 144 11.82 -12.15 3.20
CA HIS A 144 11.35 -11.15 4.15
C HIS A 144 11.02 -9.78 3.51
N TYR A 145 11.26 -9.61 2.23
CA TYR A 145 10.93 -8.35 1.56
C TYR A 145 9.44 -8.27 1.22
N GLY A 146 8.76 -7.17 1.61
CA GLY A 146 7.32 -6.98 1.40
C GLY A 146 6.87 -7.15 -0.04
N GLY A 147 7.64 -6.64 -1.01
CA GLY A 147 7.35 -6.83 -2.44
C GLY A 147 7.40 -8.28 -2.90
N THR A 148 8.17 -9.13 -2.19
CA THR A 148 8.33 -10.56 -2.54
C THR A 148 7.26 -11.44 -1.94
N ILE A 149 6.87 -11.18 -0.67
CA ILE A 149 5.95 -12.08 0.07
C ILE A 149 4.53 -11.50 0.17
N ALA A 150 4.38 -10.20 0.46
CA ALA A 150 3.08 -9.56 0.58
C ALA A 150 2.52 -9.09 -0.79
N GLY A 151 3.41 -8.71 -1.72
CA GLY A 151 3.03 -8.23 -3.04
C GLY A 151 2.16 -9.21 -3.85
N PRO A 152 2.54 -10.48 -4.00
CA PRO A 152 1.70 -11.47 -4.71
C PRO A 152 0.34 -11.68 -4.08
N VAL A 153 0.23 -11.60 -2.74
CA VAL A 153 -1.05 -11.69 -2.03
C VAL A 153 -1.93 -10.51 -2.39
N VAL A 154 -1.39 -9.27 -2.32
CA VAL A 154 -2.12 -8.06 -2.71
C VAL A 154 -2.61 -8.15 -4.15
N ARG A 155 -1.76 -8.60 -5.08
CA ARG A 155 -2.14 -8.80 -6.49
C ARG A 155 -3.32 -9.76 -6.63
N ASN A 156 -3.27 -10.93 -6.01
CA ASN A 156 -4.31 -11.95 -6.13
C ASN A 156 -5.65 -11.42 -5.59
N VAL A 157 -5.64 -10.83 -4.38
CA VAL A 157 -6.83 -10.23 -3.78
C VAL A 157 -7.38 -9.09 -4.66
N MET A 158 -6.49 -8.24 -5.20
CA MET A 158 -6.86 -7.13 -6.08
C MET A 158 -7.54 -7.63 -7.35
N ASP A 159 -6.95 -8.61 -8.03
CA ASP A 159 -7.45 -9.16 -9.29
C ASP A 159 -8.83 -9.81 -9.09
N ASP A 160 -9.01 -10.56 -8.02
CA ASP A 160 -10.29 -11.24 -7.75
C ASP A 160 -11.37 -10.25 -7.30
N ALA A 161 -11.03 -9.30 -6.43
CA ALA A 161 -11.98 -8.32 -5.95
C ALA A 161 -12.44 -7.35 -7.06
N LEU A 162 -11.53 -6.88 -7.92
CA LEU A 162 -11.90 -6.00 -9.04
C LEU A 162 -12.79 -6.72 -10.06
N LYS A 163 -12.54 -8.01 -10.33
CA LYS A 163 -13.45 -8.83 -11.14
C LYS A 163 -14.83 -8.94 -10.51
N TYR A 164 -14.89 -9.22 -9.20
CA TYR A 164 -16.13 -9.30 -8.45
C TYR A 164 -16.92 -7.98 -8.48
N LEU A 165 -16.23 -6.85 -8.43
CA LEU A 165 -16.82 -5.52 -8.55
C LEU A 165 -17.20 -5.13 -9.99
N GLY A 166 -16.96 -6.00 -10.97
CA GLY A 166 -17.27 -5.72 -12.37
C GLY A 166 -16.35 -4.70 -13.04
N VAL A 167 -15.17 -4.45 -12.47
CA VAL A 167 -14.20 -3.52 -13.05
C VAL A 167 -13.49 -4.17 -14.24
N HIS A 168 -13.57 -3.54 -15.40
CA HIS A 168 -12.93 -4.05 -16.62
C HIS A 168 -11.40 -4.02 -16.51
N PRO A 169 -10.70 -5.05 -17.06
CA PRO A 169 -9.24 -5.04 -17.15
C PRO A 169 -8.73 -3.79 -17.87
N THR A 170 -7.62 -3.24 -17.37
CA THR A 170 -6.97 -2.05 -17.96
C THR A 170 -5.74 -2.39 -18.80
N LYS A 171 -5.32 -3.66 -18.80
CA LYS A 171 -4.29 -4.20 -19.69
C LYS A 171 -4.94 -5.02 -20.79
N GLU A 172 -4.37 -4.96 -21.99
CA GLU A 172 -4.79 -5.84 -23.06
C GLU A 172 -4.51 -7.30 -22.66
N VAL A 173 -5.56 -8.07 -22.55
CA VAL A 173 -5.45 -9.52 -22.35
C VAL A 173 -5.13 -10.12 -23.71
N VAL A 174 -3.85 -10.37 -23.97
CA VAL A 174 -3.47 -11.17 -25.15
C VAL A 174 -4.07 -12.54 -24.95
N ALA A 175 -5.18 -12.83 -25.65
CA ALA A 175 -5.73 -14.17 -25.72
C ALA A 175 -4.63 -15.10 -26.27
N GLN A 176 -4.15 -16.02 -25.45
CA GLN A 176 -3.36 -17.12 -25.96
C GLN A 176 -4.29 -17.93 -26.86
N VAL A 177 -4.19 -17.71 -28.15
CA VAL A 177 -4.77 -18.61 -29.14
C VAL A 177 -4.03 -19.92 -28.97
N SER A 178 -4.64 -20.86 -28.26
CA SER A 178 -4.22 -22.25 -28.30
C SER A 178 -4.47 -22.74 -29.74
N THR A 179 -3.42 -22.77 -30.51
CA THR A 179 -3.42 -23.46 -31.80
C THR A 179 -3.64 -24.96 -31.52
N PRO A 180 -4.56 -25.61 -32.22
CA PRO A 180 -4.90 -27.02 -32.03
C PRO A 180 -3.74 -27.98 -32.34
#